data_420dbb1fec0138e4734c5643286ebcf9
#
_entry.id   420dbb1fec0138e4734c5643286ebcf9
#
_cell.length_a   1.000
_cell.length_b   1.000
_cell.length_c   1.000
_cell.angle_alpha   90.00
_cell.angle_beta   90.00
_cell.angle_gamma   90.00
#
_symmetry.space_group_name_H-M   'P 1'
#
loop_
_entity.id
_entity.type
_entity.pdbx_description
1 polymer ?
#
loop_
_entity_poly.entity_id
_entity_poly.type
_entity_poly.pdbx_seq_one_letter_code
_entity_poly.pdbx_strand_id
1 'polypeptide(L)'
;MRAGAVELVRKGRQARSFVITEEHLAGLPEAVQRYLRGVGVAGKEAIRTLRLKQQGFFRAKPGGKWFPMTAEQYFATSPPAFLWYGRVRIFPFSTILAADSFIDGHGKMLAKFLSLIRVADASGPEMDQGALLRYLVEIIWFPTAWLSGCIQWKSIDAHSAKATLRHAGLTVSAVLHFNEDGLLDQVTAERYWVEDGKFALRKWSGRVEDYREAGGMRIPMTVEVLWHLDTGDFSYFRAGITEIEYNV
;
A
#
# COMPACT_ATOMS: atom_id res chain seq x y z
N MET A 1 -16.33 0.67 -12.92
CA MET A 1 -15.01 0.94 -12.30
C MET A 1 -14.81 2.42 -11.98
N ARG A 2 -15.01 3.35 -12.92
CA ARG A 2 -14.79 4.79 -12.66
C ARG A 2 -15.69 5.39 -11.56
N ALA A 3 -16.96 4.98 -11.44
CA ALA A 3 -17.87 5.54 -10.44
C ALA A 3 -17.40 5.35 -8.98
N GLY A 4 -16.89 4.18 -8.63
CA GLY A 4 -16.35 3.93 -7.27
C GLY A 4 -15.12 4.80 -6.94
N ALA A 5 -14.22 5.01 -7.91
CA ALA A 5 -13.07 5.88 -7.72
C ALA A 5 -13.47 7.36 -7.54
N VAL A 6 -14.44 7.83 -8.33
CA VAL A 6 -15.00 9.20 -8.18
C VAL A 6 -15.61 9.40 -6.80
N GLU A 7 -16.36 8.42 -6.30
CA GLU A 7 -16.99 8.50 -4.98
C GLU A 7 -15.95 8.46 -3.85
N LEU A 8 -14.93 7.59 -3.95
CA LEU A 8 -13.83 7.53 -2.98
C LEU A 8 -13.10 8.88 -2.90
N VAL A 9 -12.73 9.45 -4.05
CA VAL A 9 -12.05 10.75 -4.13
C VAL A 9 -12.96 11.86 -3.56
N ARG A 10 -14.25 11.89 -3.94
CA ARG A 10 -15.22 12.87 -3.43
C ARG A 10 -15.32 12.82 -1.90
N LYS A 11 -15.40 11.63 -1.30
CA LYS A 11 -15.41 11.44 0.16
C LYS A 11 -14.09 11.89 0.78
N GLY A 12 -12.95 11.48 0.21
CA GLY A 12 -11.63 11.83 0.72
C GLY A 12 -11.34 13.32 0.72
N ARG A 13 -11.82 14.06 -0.27
CA ARG A 13 -11.68 15.54 -0.33
C ARG A 13 -12.37 16.28 0.83
N GLN A 14 -13.32 15.64 1.52
CA GLN A 14 -13.98 16.23 2.69
C GLN A 14 -13.11 16.20 3.96
N ALA A 15 -12.02 15.45 3.97
CA ALA A 15 -11.07 15.45 5.07
C ALA A 15 -10.48 16.86 5.27
N ARG A 16 -10.18 17.18 6.53
CA ARG A 16 -9.61 18.49 6.89
C ARG A 16 -8.26 18.68 6.21
N SER A 17 -8.09 19.81 5.53
CA SER A 17 -6.80 20.26 5.03
C SER A 17 -6.01 20.97 6.13
N PHE A 18 -4.72 20.72 6.22
CA PHE A 18 -3.77 21.43 7.08
C PHE A 18 -2.36 21.29 6.53
N VAL A 19 -1.49 22.22 6.91
CA VAL A 19 -0.08 22.18 6.54
C VAL A 19 0.69 21.44 7.63
N ILE A 20 1.58 20.51 7.23
CA ILE A 20 2.43 19.77 8.15
C ILE A 20 3.51 20.71 8.70
N THR A 21 3.65 20.75 10.03
CA THR A 21 4.69 21.51 10.74
C THR A 21 5.64 20.57 11.47
N GLU A 22 6.76 21.08 11.95
CA GLU A 22 7.69 20.30 12.79
C GLU A 22 7.04 19.76 14.07
N GLU A 23 6.08 20.49 14.63
CA GLU A 23 5.34 20.07 15.82
C GLU A 23 4.55 18.76 15.58
N HIS A 24 4.03 18.56 14.37
CA HIS A 24 3.36 17.31 14.01
C HIS A 24 4.31 16.11 14.02
N LEU A 25 5.61 16.33 13.85
CA LEU A 25 6.63 15.28 13.85
C LEU A 25 7.15 14.96 15.27
N ALA A 26 7.09 15.90 16.20
CA ALA A 26 7.80 15.84 17.49
C ALA A 26 7.45 14.61 18.36
N GLY A 27 6.23 14.07 18.24
CA GLY A 27 5.78 12.91 19.02
C GLY A 27 6.09 11.53 18.41
N LEU A 28 6.71 11.51 17.22
CA LEU A 28 7.00 10.27 16.50
C LEU A 28 8.35 9.65 16.94
N PRO A 29 8.59 8.34 16.74
CA PRO A 29 9.91 7.74 16.89
C PRO A 29 10.97 8.47 16.05
N GLU A 30 12.18 8.56 16.54
CA GLU A 30 13.27 9.30 15.89
C GLU A 30 13.53 8.86 14.44
N ALA A 31 13.53 7.54 14.18
CA ALA A 31 13.68 7.00 12.82
C ALA A 31 12.58 7.49 11.87
N VAL A 32 11.34 7.57 12.36
CA VAL A 32 10.19 8.08 11.59
C VAL A 32 10.31 9.59 11.35
N GLN A 33 10.70 10.36 12.37
CA GLN A 33 10.94 11.80 12.22
C GLN A 33 12.03 12.08 11.18
N ARG A 34 13.15 11.36 11.27
CA ARG A 34 14.28 11.48 10.33
C ARG A 34 13.83 11.19 8.90
N TYR A 35 13.10 10.10 8.69
CA TYR A 35 12.53 9.76 7.38
C TYR A 35 11.61 10.88 6.86
N LEU A 36 10.61 11.31 7.64
CA LEU A 36 9.63 12.31 7.21
C LEU A 36 10.27 13.67 6.87
N ARG A 37 11.29 14.08 7.64
CA ARG A 37 12.11 15.27 7.30
C ARG A 37 12.89 15.05 6.01
N GLY A 38 13.56 13.90 5.88
CA GLY A 38 14.38 13.55 4.72
C GLY A 38 13.59 13.47 3.41
N VAL A 39 12.32 13.05 3.47
CA VAL A 39 11.44 13.03 2.29
C VAL A 39 10.67 14.35 2.09
N GLY A 40 10.79 15.31 2.98
CA GLY A 40 10.33 16.69 2.78
C GLY A 40 8.83 16.89 3.03
N VAL A 41 8.23 16.26 4.05
CA VAL A 41 6.79 16.45 4.36
C VAL A 41 6.51 17.77 5.07
N ALA A 42 7.49 18.34 5.79
CA ALA A 42 7.32 19.61 6.49
C ALA A 42 7.03 20.75 5.49
N GLY A 43 6.04 21.58 5.79
CA GLY A 43 5.57 22.65 4.92
C GLY A 43 4.61 22.19 3.80
N LYS A 44 4.34 20.87 3.68
CA LYS A 44 3.38 20.36 2.70
C LYS A 44 1.97 20.31 3.25
N GLU A 45 0.99 20.50 2.36
CA GLU A 45 -0.41 20.22 2.68
C GLU A 45 -0.62 18.71 2.90
N ALA A 46 -1.39 18.35 3.91
CA ALA A 46 -1.77 16.95 4.14
C ALA A 46 -2.48 16.38 2.91
N ILE A 47 -2.00 15.24 2.43
CA ILE A 47 -2.58 14.55 1.30
C ILE A 47 -3.88 13.87 1.77
N ARG A 48 -4.99 14.23 1.14
CA ARG A 48 -6.33 13.72 1.43
C ARG A 48 -6.75 12.62 0.47
N THR A 49 -6.31 12.75 -0.78
CA THR A 49 -6.57 11.79 -1.85
C THR A 49 -5.32 11.62 -2.71
N LEU A 50 -5.20 10.46 -3.32
CA LEU A 50 -4.09 10.11 -4.18
C LEU A 50 -4.62 9.28 -5.35
N ARG A 51 -4.10 9.55 -6.55
CA ARG A 51 -4.20 8.69 -7.72
C ARG A 51 -2.79 8.33 -8.18
N LEU A 52 -2.54 7.06 -8.46
CA LEU A 52 -1.29 6.62 -9.06
C LEU A 52 -1.51 5.58 -10.15
N LYS A 53 -0.57 5.49 -11.09
CA LYS A 53 -0.47 4.39 -12.04
C LYS A 53 0.80 3.60 -11.81
N GLN A 54 0.70 2.32 -12.08
CA GLN A 54 1.79 1.35 -11.89
C GLN A 54 1.99 0.54 -13.16
N GLN A 55 3.25 0.19 -13.42
CA GLN A 55 3.64 -0.78 -14.42
C GLN A 55 4.63 -1.77 -13.83
N GLY A 56 4.50 -3.05 -14.16
CA GLY A 56 5.38 -4.05 -13.60
C GLY A 56 4.98 -5.46 -13.97
N PHE A 57 5.22 -6.38 -13.04
CA PHE A 57 5.01 -7.81 -13.24
C PHE A 57 4.33 -8.44 -12.03
N PHE A 58 3.50 -9.43 -12.32
CA PHE A 58 2.82 -10.26 -11.33
C PHE A 58 3.11 -11.73 -11.59
N ARG A 59 3.23 -12.52 -10.52
CA ARG A 59 3.45 -13.97 -10.56
C ARG A 59 2.52 -14.64 -9.55
N ALA A 60 1.71 -15.59 -10.03
CA ALA A 60 0.62 -16.16 -9.23
C ALA A 60 1.05 -17.28 -8.26
N LYS A 61 2.20 -17.91 -8.46
CA LYS A 61 2.69 -19.03 -7.63
C LYS A 61 4.22 -19.13 -7.64
N PRO A 62 4.83 -19.71 -6.60
CA PRO A 62 6.26 -19.99 -6.58
C PRO A 62 6.72 -20.72 -7.85
N GLY A 63 7.88 -20.35 -8.40
CA GLY A 63 8.41 -20.91 -9.66
C GLY A 63 7.61 -20.59 -10.92
N GLY A 64 6.47 -19.91 -10.81
CA GLY A 64 5.62 -19.54 -11.94
C GLY A 64 6.23 -18.45 -12.83
N LYS A 65 5.63 -18.24 -14.00
CA LYS A 65 6.02 -17.17 -14.93
C LYS A 65 5.61 -15.80 -14.41
N TRP A 66 6.42 -14.78 -14.72
CA TRP A 66 6.06 -13.41 -14.57
C TRP A 66 5.19 -12.92 -15.73
N PHE A 67 4.10 -12.25 -15.42
CA PHE A 67 3.20 -11.66 -16.39
C PHE A 67 3.24 -10.14 -16.30
N PRO A 68 3.39 -9.43 -17.43
CA PRO A 68 3.32 -7.97 -17.44
C PRO A 68 1.98 -7.46 -16.88
N MET A 69 2.05 -6.42 -16.09
CA MET A 69 0.90 -5.82 -15.40
C MET A 69 0.94 -4.30 -15.54
N THR A 70 -0.23 -3.70 -15.67
CA THR A 70 -0.47 -2.28 -15.45
C THR A 70 -1.59 -2.11 -14.43
N ALA A 71 -1.54 -1.05 -13.63
CA ALA A 71 -2.61 -0.78 -12.68
C ALA A 71 -2.83 0.73 -12.49
N GLU A 72 -4.02 1.05 -12.02
CA GLU A 72 -4.40 2.37 -11.54
C GLU A 72 -5.00 2.23 -10.15
N GLN A 73 -4.59 3.10 -9.23
CA GLN A 73 -5.00 3.03 -7.83
C GLN A 73 -5.39 4.40 -7.30
N TYR A 74 -6.39 4.39 -6.45
CA TYR A 74 -6.93 5.58 -5.78
C TYR A 74 -6.93 5.34 -4.28
N PHE A 75 -6.57 6.36 -3.51
CA PHE A 75 -6.62 6.34 -2.05
C PHE A 75 -7.38 7.53 -1.50
N ALA A 76 -7.96 7.33 -0.31
CA ALA A 76 -8.40 8.37 0.59
C ALA A 76 -7.74 8.17 1.95
N THR A 77 -7.40 9.25 2.65
CA THR A 77 -6.70 9.18 3.94
C THR A 77 -7.65 9.22 5.13
N SER A 78 -8.81 9.82 4.98
CA SER A 78 -9.80 9.94 6.05
C SER A 78 -11.23 9.89 5.49
N PRO A 79 -11.94 8.77 5.73
CA PRO A 79 -11.45 7.51 6.32
C PRO A 79 -10.44 6.80 5.39
N PRO A 80 -9.55 5.93 5.96
CA PRO A 80 -8.66 5.12 5.18
C PRO A 80 -9.40 4.25 4.16
N ALA A 81 -9.09 4.41 2.88
CA ALA A 81 -9.72 3.64 1.82
C ALA A 81 -8.82 3.56 0.58
N PHE A 82 -8.96 2.50 -0.20
CA PHE A 82 -8.35 2.43 -1.53
C PHE A 82 -9.21 1.64 -2.53
N LEU A 83 -8.96 1.90 -3.81
CA LEU A 83 -9.41 1.12 -4.96
C LEU A 83 -8.25 0.92 -5.91
N TRP A 84 -7.91 -0.32 -6.19
CA TRP A 84 -6.87 -0.72 -7.13
C TRP A 84 -7.48 -1.51 -8.30
N TYR A 85 -7.11 -1.15 -9.52
CA TYR A 85 -7.56 -1.80 -10.75
C TYR A 85 -6.35 -2.26 -11.54
N GLY A 86 -6.11 -3.57 -11.59
CA GLY A 86 -4.99 -4.18 -12.29
C GLY A 86 -5.43 -4.86 -13.57
N ARG A 87 -4.53 -4.86 -14.54
CA ARG A 87 -4.63 -5.61 -15.79
C ARG A 87 -3.36 -6.44 -15.94
N VAL A 88 -3.49 -7.77 -15.88
CA VAL A 88 -2.41 -8.72 -16.05
C VAL A 88 -2.53 -9.39 -17.42
N ARG A 89 -1.53 -9.25 -18.27
CA ARG A 89 -1.51 -9.82 -19.62
C ARG A 89 -0.92 -11.22 -19.59
N ILE A 90 -1.75 -12.24 -19.82
CA ILE A 90 -1.35 -13.65 -19.79
C ILE A 90 -0.81 -14.09 -21.17
N PHE A 91 -1.50 -13.70 -22.26
CA PHE A 91 -1.13 -13.93 -23.65
C PHE A 91 -1.40 -12.66 -24.46
N PRO A 92 -0.98 -12.58 -25.74
CA PRO A 92 -1.17 -11.36 -26.56
C PRO A 92 -2.60 -10.81 -26.55
N PHE A 93 -3.62 -11.69 -26.52
CA PHE A 93 -5.03 -11.32 -26.54
C PHE A 93 -5.81 -11.72 -25.29
N SER A 94 -5.11 -12.16 -24.22
CA SER A 94 -5.77 -12.66 -23.01
C SER A 94 -5.31 -11.88 -21.79
N THR A 95 -6.29 -11.33 -21.05
CA THR A 95 -6.04 -10.45 -19.90
C THR A 95 -6.88 -10.88 -18.70
N ILE A 96 -6.29 -10.86 -17.53
CA ILE A 96 -7.01 -10.86 -16.26
C ILE A 96 -7.19 -9.40 -15.82
N LEU A 97 -8.43 -9.01 -15.58
CA LEU A 97 -8.77 -7.76 -14.89
C LEU A 97 -8.99 -8.06 -13.41
N ALA A 98 -8.23 -7.41 -12.56
CA ALA A 98 -8.36 -7.53 -11.12
C ALA A 98 -8.78 -6.20 -10.50
N ALA A 99 -9.64 -6.25 -9.51
CA ALA A 99 -9.97 -5.13 -8.65
C ALA A 99 -9.76 -5.54 -7.19
N ASP A 100 -9.04 -4.71 -6.45
CA ASP A 100 -8.82 -4.88 -5.03
C ASP A 100 -9.20 -3.59 -4.32
N SER A 101 -9.84 -3.68 -3.17
CA SER A 101 -10.39 -2.52 -2.48
C SER A 101 -10.41 -2.70 -0.97
N PHE A 102 -10.32 -1.56 -0.28
CA PHE A 102 -10.70 -1.41 1.12
C PHE A 102 -11.59 -0.18 1.25
N ILE A 103 -12.85 -0.37 1.58
CA ILE A 103 -13.84 0.70 1.70
C ILE A 103 -14.75 0.40 2.90
N ASP A 104 -14.98 1.40 3.74
CA ASP A 104 -15.86 1.34 4.90
C ASP A 104 -15.57 0.14 5.84
N GLY A 105 -14.27 -0.22 5.98
CA GLY A 105 -13.81 -1.33 6.82
C GLY A 105 -13.81 -2.70 6.14
N HIS A 106 -14.19 -2.80 4.88
CA HIS A 106 -14.30 -4.07 4.15
C HIS A 106 -13.30 -4.17 3.01
N GLY A 107 -12.57 -5.29 3.01
CA GLY A 107 -11.66 -5.69 1.95
C GLY A 107 -12.36 -6.57 0.92
N LYS A 108 -12.14 -6.33 -0.36
CA LYS A 108 -12.68 -7.16 -1.43
C LYS A 108 -11.71 -7.27 -2.59
N MET A 109 -11.48 -8.50 -3.06
CA MET A 109 -10.73 -8.77 -4.27
C MET A 109 -11.60 -9.51 -5.28
N LEU A 110 -11.62 -9.03 -6.52
CA LEU A 110 -12.31 -9.65 -7.64
C LEU A 110 -11.36 -9.73 -8.83
N ALA A 111 -11.18 -10.91 -9.40
CA ALA A 111 -10.43 -11.08 -10.66
C ALA A 111 -11.28 -11.81 -11.71
N LYS A 112 -11.22 -11.33 -12.96
CA LYS A 112 -11.96 -11.87 -14.10
C LYS A 112 -11.03 -12.10 -15.29
N PHE A 113 -11.09 -13.27 -15.86
CA PHE A 113 -10.44 -13.58 -17.13
C PHE A 113 -11.32 -13.13 -18.30
N LEU A 114 -10.74 -12.43 -19.27
CA LEU A 114 -11.43 -11.82 -20.41
C LEU A 114 -12.66 -10.97 -20.03
N SER A 115 -12.66 -10.35 -18.84
CA SER A 115 -13.76 -9.58 -18.28
C SER A 115 -15.06 -10.36 -18.00
N LEU A 116 -15.12 -11.64 -18.27
CA LEU A 116 -16.32 -12.48 -18.21
C LEU A 116 -16.21 -13.57 -17.15
N ILE A 117 -15.14 -14.37 -17.18
CA ILE A 117 -15.00 -15.53 -16.31
C ILE A 117 -14.38 -15.10 -14.99
N ARG A 118 -15.10 -15.27 -13.89
CA ARG A 118 -14.60 -15.00 -12.54
C ARG A 118 -13.56 -16.05 -12.15
N VAL A 119 -12.33 -15.63 -11.88
CA VAL A 119 -11.21 -16.49 -11.48
C VAL A 119 -10.86 -16.32 -10.00
N ALA A 120 -11.24 -15.20 -9.38
CA ALA A 120 -11.16 -15.00 -7.94
C ALA A 120 -12.26 -14.04 -7.50
N ASP A 121 -12.83 -14.32 -6.31
CA ASP A 121 -13.77 -13.44 -5.59
C ASP A 121 -13.57 -13.72 -4.11
N ALA A 122 -12.94 -12.78 -3.40
CA ALA A 122 -12.58 -12.95 -2.01
C ALA A 122 -13.07 -11.76 -1.18
N SER A 123 -13.67 -12.07 -0.03
CA SER A 123 -14.13 -11.14 0.99
C SER A 123 -14.15 -11.87 2.34
N GLY A 124 -14.37 -11.16 3.43
CA GLY A 124 -14.43 -11.71 4.78
C GLY A 124 -13.33 -11.17 5.69
N PRO A 125 -13.29 -11.59 6.96
CA PRO A 125 -12.45 -10.99 8.00
C PRO A 125 -10.95 -10.97 7.65
N GLU A 126 -10.42 -12.03 7.06
CA GLU A 126 -9.02 -12.14 6.66
C GLU A 126 -8.69 -11.19 5.49
N MET A 127 -9.65 -11.01 4.57
CA MET A 127 -9.53 -10.03 3.49
C MET A 127 -9.62 -8.59 4.00
N ASP A 128 -10.51 -8.31 4.95
CA ASP A 128 -10.65 -7.01 5.59
C ASP A 128 -9.33 -6.60 6.26
N GLN A 129 -8.75 -7.51 7.06
CA GLN A 129 -7.46 -7.31 7.72
C GLN A 129 -6.32 -7.18 6.70
N GLY A 130 -6.28 -8.06 5.69
CA GLY A 130 -5.26 -8.05 4.65
C GLY A 130 -5.28 -6.75 3.81
N ALA A 131 -6.47 -6.23 3.51
CA ALA A 131 -6.65 -5.00 2.77
C ALA A 131 -6.28 -3.76 3.61
N LEU A 132 -6.66 -3.71 4.90
CA LEU A 132 -6.24 -2.64 5.80
C LEU A 132 -4.71 -2.63 6.00
N LEU A 133 -4.08 -3.82 6.10
CA LEU A 133 -2.62 -3.92 6.17
C LEU A 133 -1.98 -3.43 4.87
N ARG A 134 -2.54 -3.78 3.70
CA ARG A 134 -2.10 -3.26 2.41
C ARG A 134 -2.16 -1.73 2.38
N TYR A 135 -3.25 -1.13 2.84
CA TYR A 135 -3.35 0.32 2.97
C TYR A 135 -2.20 0.89 3.83
N LEU A 136 -1.96 0.32 5.02
CA LEU A 136 -0.91 0.77 5.94
C LEU A 136 0.49 0.74 5.30
N VAL A 137 0.82 -0.30 4.53
CA VAL A 137 2.16 -0.42 3.93
C VAL A 137 2.30 0.40 2.65
N GLU A 138 1.20 0.77 2.01
CA GLU A 138 1.18 1.57 0.77
C GLU A 138 1.13 3.09 1.00
N ILE A 139 0.88 3.57 2.25
CA ILE A 139 0.97 5.02 2.57
C ILE A 139 2.39 5.59 2.45
N ILE A 140 3.37 4.77 2.10
CA ILE A 140 4.73 5.19 1.72
C ILE A 140 4.75 6.15 0.53
N TRP A 141 3.76 6.07 -0.36
CA TRP A 141 3.63 6.97 -1.51
C TRP A 141 3.00 8.32 -1.18
N PHE A 142 2.43 8.47 0.02
CA PHE A 142 1.86 9.72 0.54
C PHE A 142 2.18 9.87 2.03
N PRO A 143 3.45 10.14 2.36
CA PRO A 143 3.98 10.04 3.72
C PRO A 143 3.35 11.02 4.72
N THR A 144 2.61 12.04 4.27
CA THR A 144 1.81 12.89 5.18
C THR A 144 0.74 12.08 5.91
N ALA A 145 0.26 10.95 5.35
CA ALA A 145 -0.72 10.07 6.02
C ALA A 145 -0.14 9.33 7.23
N TRP A 146 1.19 9.27 7.39
CA TRP A 146 1.84 8.70 8.59
C TRP A 146 1.51 9.47 9.86
N LEU A 147 1.05 10.72 9.72
CA LEU A 147 0.63 11.59 10.81
C LEU A 147 -0.86 11.42 11.17
N SER A 148 -1.54 10.46 10.56
CA SER A 148 -2.94 10.18 10.84
C SER A 148 -3.15 9.72 12.29
N GLY A 149 -4.14 10.27 12.99
CA GLY A 149 -4.47 9.88 14.36
C GLY A 149 -4.93 8.42 14.53
N CYS A 150 -5.21 7.71 13.44
CA CYS A 150 -5.51 6.28 13.49
C CYS A 150 -4.25 5.39 13.45
N ILE A 151 -3.05 5.97 13.27
CA ILE A 151 -1.77 5.26 13.26
C ILE A 151 -1.02 5.56 14.57
N GLN A 152 -0.68 4.51 15.31
CA GLN A 152 0.17 4.57 16.48
C GLN A 152 1.56 4.06 16.13
N TRP A 153 2.59 4.81 16.55
CA TRP A 153 3.98 4.49 16.32
C TRP A 153 4.65 4.00 17.60
N LYS A 154 5.52 3.02 17.48
CA LYS A 154 6.39 2.55 18.54
C LYS A 154 7.81 2.39 18.00
N SER A 155 8.81 3.01 18.65
CA SER A 155 10.22 2.79 18.35
C SER A 155 10.57 1.33 18.64
N ILE A 156 11.39 0.72 17.79
CA ILE A 156 12.03 -0.57 18.00
C ILE A 156 13.52 -0.34 18.28
N ASP A 157 14.19 0.32 17.35
CA ASP A 157 15.61 0.71 17.46
C ASP A 157 15.88 2.00 16.64
N ALA A 158 17.14 2.34 16.40
CA ALA A 158 17.57 3.53 15.68
C ALA A 158 17.16 3.52 14.18
N HIS A 159 16.88 2.34 13.62
CA HIS A 159 16.62 2.13 12.19
C HIS A 159 15.27 1.46 11.93
N SER A 160 14.45 1.24 12.96
CA SER A 160 13.15 0.62 12.77
C SER A 160 12.07 1.14 13.72
N ALA A 161 10.83 1.16 13.23
CA ALA A 161 9.66 1.52 13.99
C ALA A 161 8.44 0.67 13.59
N LYS A 162 7.59 0.35 14.57
CA LYS A 162 6.32 -0.33 14.36
C LYS A 162 5.20 0.69 14.19
N ALA A 163 4.50 0.60 13.07
CA ALA A 163 3.22 1.28 12.84
C ALA A 163 2.07 0.33 13.17
N THR A 164 1.07 0.82 13.90
CA THR A 164 -0.19 0.11 14.17
C THR A 164 -1.35 0.98 13.74
N LEU A 165 -2.10 0.53 12.75
CA LEU A 165 -3.29 1.21 12.23
C LEU A 165 -4.56 0.56 12.80
N ARG A 166 -5.45 1.40 13.33
CA ARG A 166 -6.78 0.99 13.83
C ARG A 166 -7.87 1.70 13.04
N HIS A 167 -8.75 0.92 12.42
CA HIS A 167 -9.88 1.47 11.67
C HIS A 167 -11.02 0.44 11.58
N ALA A 168 -12.28 0.89 11.74
CA ALA A 168 -13.49 0.07 11.61
C ALA A 168 -13.47 -1.24 12.43
N GLY A 169 -12.94 -1.21 13.66
CA GLY A 169 -12.81 -2.39 14.53
C GLY A 169 -11.63 -3.30 14.19
N LEU A 170 -10.92 -3.06 13.10
CA LEU A 170 -9.73 -3.80 12.69
C LEU A 170 -8.46 -3.18 13.27
N THR A 171 -7.45 -4.01 13.51
CA THR A 171 -6.12 -3.58 13.93
C THR A 171 -5.06 -4.34 13.14
N VAL A 172 -4.16 -3.63 12.49
CA VAL A 172 -3.03 -4.18 11.74
C VAL A 172 -1.73 -3.50 12.12
N SER A 173 -0.62 -4.21 11.97
CA SER A 173 0.70 -3.65 12.27
C SER A 173 1.73 -4.05 11.21
N ALA A 174 2.69 -3.16 10.98
CA ALA A 174 3.86 -3.40 10.17
C ALA A 174 5.10 -2.81 10.83
N VAL A 175 6.28 -3.36 10.56
CA VAL A 175 7.56 -2.79 10.95
C VAL A 175 8.19 -2.17 9.72
N LEU A 176 8.59 -0.92 9.85
CA LEU A 176 9.27 -0.14 8.84
C LEU A 176 10.75 -0.12 9.18
N HIS A 177 11.60 -0.45 8.19
CA HIS A 177 13.05 -0.51 8.32
C HIS A 177 13.67 0.59 7.45
N PHE A 178 14.56 1.37 8.05
CA PHE A 178 15.22 2.51 7.42
C PHE A 178 16.70 2.21 7.26
N ASN A 179 17.27 2.54 6.12
CA ASN A 179 18.69 2.40 5.85
C ASN A 179 19.53 3.46 6.57
N GLU A 180 20.86 3.41 6.38
CA GLU A 180 21.82 4.35 6.95
C GLU A 180 21.54 5.81 6.60
N ASP A 181 20.98 6.06 5.39
CA ASP A 181 20.60 7.40 4.93
C ASP A 181 19.26 7.88 5.55
N GLY A 182 18.61 7.05 6.36
CA GLY A 182 17.31 7.32 6.96
C GLY A 182 16.13 7.16 5.99
N LEU A 183 16.34 6.60 4.81
CA LEU A 183 15.27 6.29 3.87
C LEU A 183 14.68 4.90 4.19
N LEU A 184 13.36 4.77 4.02
CA LEU A 184 12.70 3.47 4.13
C LEU A 184 13.19 2.56 2.99
N ASP A 185 13.63 1.35 3.29
CA ASP A 185 14.04 0.36 2.30
C ASP A 185 13.19 -0.93 2.38
N GLN A 186 12.63 -1.23 3.55
CA GLN A 186 11.81 -2.42 3.73
C GLN A 186 10.66 -2.19 4.70
N VAL A 187 9.54 -2.86 4.44
CA VAL A 187 8.43 -3.02 5.38
C VAL A 187 8.20 -4.52 5.60
N THR A 188 8.03 -4.95 6.86
CA THR A 188 7.72 -6.33 7.19
C THR A 188 6.42 -6.43 7.99
N ALA A 189 5.65 -7.49 7.76
CA ALA A 189 4.41 -7.77 8.46
C ALA A 189 4.08 -9.27 8.45
N GLU A 190 3.05 -9.63 9.20
CA GLU A 190 2.39 -10.92 9.06
C GLU A 190 1.07 -10.72 8.31
N ARG A 191 0.82 -11.54 7.29
CA ARG A 191 -0.41 -11.51 6.49
C ARG A 191 -1.01 -12.88 6.36
N TYR A 192 -2.31 -12.94 6.13
CA TYR A 192 -2.98 -14.17 5.78
C TYR A 192 -2.60 -14.64 4.38
N TRP A 193 -2.10 -15.87 4.33
CA TRP A 193 -1.82 -16.64 3.12
C TRP A 193 -2.80 -17.80 3.04
N VAL A 194 -3.27 -18.15 1.84
CA VAL A 194 -4.12 -19.32 1.64
C VAL A 194 -3.25 -20.53 1.37
N GLU A 195 -3.28 -21.50 2.26
CA GLU A 195 -2.58 -22.77 2.17
C GLU A 195 -3.59 -23.91 2.37
N ASP A 196 -3.69 -24.80 1.41
CA ASP A 196 -4.66 -25.92 1.40
C ASP A 196 -6.11 -25.48 1.69
N GLY A 197 -6.51 -24.35 1.16
CA GLY A 197 -7.85 -23.77 1.33
C GLY A 197 -8.12 -23.14 2.70
N LYS A 198 -7.11 -23.02 3.56
CA LYS A 198 -7.19 -22.37 4.88
C LYS A 198 -6.30 -21.13 4.94
N PHE A 199 -6.71 -20.18 5.74
CA PHE A 199 -5.86 -19.01 6.03
C PHE A 199 -4.85 -19.33 7.12
N ALA A 200 -3.57 -19.01 6.86
CA ALA A 200 -2.47 -19.06 7.83
C ALA A 200 -1.70 -17.75 7.80
N LEU A 201 -1.27 -17.25 8.96
CA LEU A 201 -0.39 -16.10 9.01
C LEU A 201 1.01 -16.50 8.54
N ARG A 202 1.57 -15.74 7.62
CA ARG A 202 2.92 -15.91 7.09
C ARG A 202 3.64 -14.56 7.07
N LYS A 203 4.95 -14.62 7.23
CA LYS A 203 5.81 -13.44 7.09
C LYS A 203 5.72 -12.90 5.67
N TRP A 204 5.63 -11.60 5.56
CA TRP A 204 5.51 -10.86 4.33
C TRP A 204 6.41 -9.63 4.37
N SER A 205 6.96 -9.23 3.24
CA SER A 205 7.72 -7.99 3.14
C SER A 205 7.50 -7.26 1.83
N GLY A 206 7.67 -5.93 1.87
CA GLY A 206 7.81 -5.06 0.72
C GLY A 206 9.17 -4.39 0.77
N ARG A 207 9.95 -4.44 -0.31
CA ARG A 207 11.18 -3.66 -0.51
C ARG A 207 10.86 -2.50 -1.41
N VAL A 208 11.45 -1.33 -1.13
CA VAL A 208 11.24 -0.11 -1.89
C VAL A 208 12.56 0.53 -2.27
N GLU A 209 12.61 1.09 -3.47
CA GLU A 209 13.81 1.67 -4.05
C GLU A 209 13.46 2.84 -4.98
N ASP A 210 14.49 3.43 -5.62
CA ASP A 210 14.36 4.45 -6.65
C ASP A 210 13.58 5.68 -6.16
N TYR A 211 14.11 6.35 -5.15
CA TYR A 211 13.51 7.56 -4.60
C TYR A 211 13.58 8.72 -5.58
N ARG A 212 12.41 9.28 -5.95
CA ARG A 212 12.30 10.45 -6.83
C ARG A 212 11.38 11.50 -6.23
N GLU A 213 11.50 12.71 -6.74
CA GLU A 213 10.61 13.80 -6.34
C GLU A 213 9.23 13.64 -7.00
N ALA A 214 8.19 13.75 -6.18
CA ALA A 214 6.80 13.84 -6.61
C ALA A 214 6.02 14.75 -5.65
N GLY A 215 5.37 15.78 -6.18
CA GLY A 215 4.65 16.77 -5.36
C GLY A 215 5.54 17.50 -4.34
N GLY A 216 6.84 17.64 -4.64
CA GLY A 216 7.82 18.25 -3.75
C GLY A 216 8.22 17.38 -2.56
N MET A 217 7.95 16.07 -2.61
CA MET A 217 8.41 15.07 -1.63
C MET A 217 9.20 13.97 -2.34
N ARG A 218 10.19 13.39 -1.64
CA ARG A 218 10.94 12.24 -2.15
C ARG A 218 10.21 10.96 -1.77
N ILE A 219 9.72 10.21 -2.75
CA ILE A 219 8.99 8.96 -2.53
C ILE A 219 9.64 7.81 -3.29
N PRO A 220 9.52 6.56 -2.80
CA PRO A 220 10.02 5.40 -3.54
C PRO A 220 9.13 5.14 -4.77
N MET A 221 9.78 4.95 -5.91
CA MET A 221 9.09 4.73 -7.19
C MET A 221 8.98 3.26 -7.56
N THR A 222 9.78 2.38 -6.94
CA THR A 222 9.73 0.93 -7.21
C THR A 222 9.44 0.14 -5.94
N VAL A 223 8.71 -0.95 -6.12
CA VAL A 223 8.37 -1.88 -5.04
C VAL A 223 8.50 -3.33 -5.51
N GLU A 224 9.09 -4.16 -4.65
CA GLU A 224 9.04 -5.61 -4.76
C GLU A 224 8.37 -6.19 -3.53
N VAL A 225 7.44 -7.11 -3.72
CA VAL A 225 6.64 -7.71 -2.64
C VAL A 225 6.85 -9.21 -2.58
N LEU A 226 7.11 -9.71 -1.37
CA LEU A 226 7.50 -11.10 -1.13
C LEU A 226 6.68 -11.75 0.00
N TRP A 227 6.42 -13.04 -0.16
CA TRP A 227 6.06 -13.96 0.90
C TRP A 227 7.30 -14.71 1.35
N HIS A 228 7.48 -14.89 2.65
CA HIS A 228 8.51 -15.75 3.23
C HIS A 228 7.85 -17.07 3.62
N LEU A 229 7.89 -18.03 2.69
CA LEU A 229 7.29 -19.36 2.86
C LEU A 229 8.33 -20.35 3.37
N ASP A 230 7.89 -21.48 3.92
CA ASP A 230 8.79 -22.55 4.40
C ASP A 230 9.64 -23.13 3.25
N THR A 231 9.14 -23.01 2.00
CA THR A 231 9.84 -23.40 0.77
C THR A 231 10.80 -22.34 0.22
N GLY A 232 10.94 -21.19 0.89
CA GLY A 232 11.77 -20.05 0.48
C GLY A 232 10.97 -18.83 0.07
N ASP A 233 11.67 -17.76 -0.25
CA ASP A 233 11.07 -16.48 -0.61
C ASP A 233 10.32 -16.52 -1.94
N PHE A 234 9.09 -16.07 -1.91
CA PHE A 234 8.23 -15.95 -3.08
C PHE A 234 7.96 -14.48 -3.42
N SER A 235 8.78 -13.90 -4.30
CA SER A 235 8.48 -12.59 -4.90
C SER A 235 7.33 -12.76 -5.89
N TYR A 236 6.22 -12.04 -5.68
CA TYR A 236 5.02 -12.22 -6.51
C TYR A 236 4.57 -10.94 -7.22
N PHE A 237 5.07 -9.78 -6.80
CA PHE A 237 4.70 -8.50 -7.36
C PHE A 237 5.91 -7.59 -7.43
N ARG A 238 6.16 -7.00 -8.60
CA ARG A 238 7.18 -5.98 -8.84
C ARG A 238 6.56 -4.88 -9.65
N ALA A 239 6.61 -3.65 -9.18
CA ALA A 239 6.03 -2.53 -9.91
C ALA A 239 6.82 -1.24 -9.73
N GLY A 240 6.80 -0.41 -10.76
CA GLY A 240 7.20 0.99 -10.71
C GLY A 240 6.00 1.91 -10.83
N ILE A 241 6.05 3.04 -10.12
CA ILE A 241 5.08 4.13 -10.24
C ILE A 241 5.43 4.91 -11.51
N THR A 242 4.45 5.05 -12.40
CA THR A 242 4.61 5.80 -13.67
C THR A 242 3.94 7.17 -13.63
N GLU A 243 2.91 7.33 -12.85
CA GLU A 243 2.22 8.60 -12.61
C GLU A 243 1.75 8.64 -11.15
N ILE A 244 1.79 9.80 -10.52
CA ILE A 244 1.24 10.04 -9.19
C ILE A 244 0.68 11.47 -9.11
N GLU A 245 -0.52 11.60 -8.56
CA GLU A 245 -1.23 12.86 -8.41
C GLU A 245 -1.83 12.93 -7.00
N TYR A 246 -1.53 14.01 -6.30
CA TYR A 246 -2.02 14.26 -4.94
C TYR A 246 -3.21 15.21 -4.93
N ASN A 247 -4.12 14.99 -3.99
CA ASN A 247 -5.31 15.83 -3.76
C ASN A 247 -6.21 15.97 -5.00
N VAL A 248 -6.31 14.85 -5.76
CA VAL A 248 -7.13 14.75 -6.97
C VAL A 248 -8.63 14.86 -6.68
#